data_08a90b5c8bd5c224d72c553e26e38173
#
_entry.id   08a90b5c8bd5c224d72c553e26e38173
#
_cell.length_a   1.000
_cell.length_b   1.000
_cell.length_c   1.000
_cell.angle_alpha   90.00
_cell.angle_beta   90.00
_cell.angle_gamma   90.00
#
_symmetry.space_group_name_H-M   'P 1'
#
loop_
_entity.id
_entity.type
_entity.pdbx_description
1 polymer ?
#
loop_
_entity_poly.entity_id
_entity_poly.type
_entity_poly.pdbx_seq_one_letter_code
_entity_poly.pdbx_strand_id
1 'polypeptide(L)'
;MFRRTLILTVIIVVVASVAVVRIAKLRGRGPRPIASERALAAKANVAVTDLQPDELIAATNAPAAPEFAKGNWINSDPLTLNQLRGRVVLVEFWTFGCYNCRNTLPAVKEWDARYRERGLMIVGVHTPETASEYSIDNVRREVPGLGIKYPVVTDNDYTTWKGYGVEAWPTILVIDKHGRIRWSHVGEGKYDETESVIKTLLAE
;
A
#
# COMPACT_ATOMS: atom_id res chain seq x y z
N MET A 1 3.00 -45.05 59.65
CA MET A 1 2.07 -44.05 59.01
C MET A 1 2.67 -43.17 58.01
N PHE A 2 3.94 -42.85 58.00
CA PHE A 2 4.58 -41.91 57.04
C PHE A 2 4.72 -42.39 55.58
N ARG A 3 4.79 -43.67 55.27
CA ARG A 3 4.99 -44.20 53.94
C ARG A 3 3.75 -44.11 53.01
N ARG A 4 2.55 -44.14 53.51
CA ARG A 4 1.31 -44.08 52.71
C ARG A 4 0.97 -42.66 52.25
N THR A 5 1.30 -41.67 53.07
CA THR A 5 1.05 -40.25 52.77
C THR A 5 1.98 -39.74 51.62
N LEU A 6 3.24 -40.22 51.57
CA LEU A 6 4.21 -39.82 50.55
C LEU A 6 3.82 -40.33 49.14
N ILE A 7 3.28 -41.57 49.07
CA ILE A 7 2.87 -42.17 47.79
C ILE A 7 1.65 -41.44 47.19
N LEU A 8 0.69 -41.04 48.05
CA LEU A 8 -0.49 -40.29 47.59
C LEU A 8 -0.11 -38.91 47.02
N THR A 9 0.84 -38.20 47.66
CA THR A 9 1.28 -36.87 47.23
C THR A 9 2.01 -36.94 45.91
N VAL A 10 2.83 -37.97 45.67
CA VAL A 10 3.55 -38.15 44.40
C VAL A 10 2.59 -38.46 43.25
N ILE A 11 1.55 -39.27 43.47
CA ILE A 11 0.54 -39.62 42.46
C ILE A 11 -0.27 -38.42 42.09
N ILE A 12 -0.67 -37.53 43.01
CA ILE A 12 -1.43 -36.32 42.75
C ILE A 12 -0.59 -35.32 41.92
N VAL A 13 0.71 -35.17 42.21
CA VAL A 13 1.61 -34.28 41.45
C VAL A 13 1.82 -34.78 40.02
N VAL A 14 1.97 -36.10 39.82
CA VAL A 14 2.15 -36.67 38.46
C VAL A 14 0.89 -36.54 37.62
N VAL A 15 -0.30 -36.76 38.21
CA VAL A 15 -1.59 -36.61 37.51
C VAL A 15 -1.84 -35.15 37.16
N ALA A 16 -1.52 -34.20 38.02
CA ALA A 16 -1.64 -32.76 37.76
C ALA A 16 -0.68 -32.32 36.63
N SER A 17 0.57 -32.81 36.63
CA SER A 17 1.55 -32.49 35.58
C SER A 17 1.16 -33.02 34.19
N VAL A 18 0.59 -34.25 34.13
CA VAL A 18 0.09 -34.83 32.86
C VAL A 18 -1.14 -34.07 32.35
N ALA A 19 -2.05 -33.64 33.25
CA ALA A 19 -3.20 -32.84 32.85
C ALA A 19 -2.81 -31.45 32.32
N VAL A 20 -1.83 -30.75 32.92
CA VAL A 20 -1.34 -29.46 32.48
C VAL A 20 -0.64 -29.57 31.10
N VAL A 21 0.16 -30.62 30.85
CA VAL A 21 0.81 -30.85 29.58
C VAL A 21 -0.21 -31.16 28.47
N ARG A 22 -1.30 -31.89 28.77
CA ARG A 22 -2.38 -32.14 27.79
C ARG A 22 -3.21 -30.90 27.46
N ILE A 23 -3.48 -30.04 28.44
CA ILE A 23 -4.21 -28.78 28.24
C ILE A 23 -3.34 -27.77 27.42
N ALA A 24 -2.02 -27.72 27.67
CA ALA A 24 -1.10 -26.88 26.89
C ALA A 24 -1.00 -27.34 25.42
N LYS A 25 -1.06 -28.66 25.14
CA LYS A 25 -1.07 -29.19 23.77
C LYS A 25 -2.39 -28.92 23.01
N LEU A 26 -3.51 -28.71 23.70
CA LEU A 26 -4.80 -28.38 23.10
C LEU A 26 -4.98 -26.87 22.81
N ARG A 27 -4.19 -25.99 23.47
CA ARG A 27 -4.23 -24.54 23.23
C ARG A 27 -3.41 -24.04 22.04
N GLY A 28 -2.63 -24.89 21.39
CA GLY A 28 -1.68 -24.52 20.33
C GLY A 28 -2.21 -24.60 18.89
N ARG A 29 -3.48 -24.94 18.68
CA ARG A 29 -4.07 -24.89 17.34
C ARG A 29 -5.22 -23.89 17.32
N GLY A 30 -4.87 -22.63 17.07
CA GLY A 30 -5.86 -21.67 16.59
C GLY A 30 -6.58 -22.23 15.35
N PRO A 31 -7.82 -21.80 15.07
CA PRO A 31 -8.55 -22.25 13.91
C PRO A 31 -7.67 -22.05 12.66
N ARG A 32 -7.50 -23.11 11.88
CA ARG A 32 -6.78 -23.00 10.60
C ARG A 32 -7.63 -22.10 9.71
N PRO A 33 -7.05 -21.02 9.16
CA PRO A 33 -7.81 -20.17 8.26
C PRO A 33 -8.37 -21.02 7.13
N ILE A 34 -9.67 -20.87 6.88
CA ILE A 34 -10.36 -21.53 5.79
C ILE A 34 -9.74 -21.14 4.45
N ALA A 35 -9.85 -22.00 3.45
CA ALA A 35 -9.24 -21.77 2.12
C ALA A 35 -9.60 -20.40 1.52
N SER A 36 -10.80 -19.87 1.84
CA SER A 36 -11.25 -18.53 1.45
C SER A 36 -10.43 -17.41 2.11
N GLU A 37 -10.07 -17.54 3.40
CA GLU A 37 -9.24 -16.55 4.10
C GLU A 37 -7.79 -16.57 3.60
N ARG A 38 -7.25 -17.73 3.25
CA ARG A 38 -5.94 -17.86 2.60
C ARG A 38 -5.96 -17.29 1.18
N ALA A 39 -7.05 -17.45 0.45
CA ALA A 39 -7.21 -16.86 -0.88
C ALA A 39 -7.39 -15.34 -0.82
N LEU A 40 -8.07 -14.79 0.20
CA LEU A 40 -8.14 -13.35 0.44
C LEU A 40 -6.78 -12.77 0.86
N ALA A 41 -6.04 -13.46 1.75
CA ALA A 41 -4.70 -13.03 2.17
C ALA A 41 -3.66 -13.13 1.03
N ALA A 42 -3.81 -14.12 0.14
CA ALA A 42 -2.97 -14.25 -1.05
C ALA A 42 -3.27 -13.17 -2.12
N LYS A 43 -4.49 -12.63 -2.16
CA LYS A 43 -4.86 -11.51 -3.04
C LYS A 43 -4.37 -10.15 -2.54
N ALA A 44 -3.92 -10.05 -1.30
CA ALA A 44 -3.42 -8.80 -0.70
C ALA A 44 -2.02 -8.38 -1.18
N ASN A 45 -1.34 -9.19 -2.00
CA ASN A 45 -0.01 -8.90 -2.55
C ASN A 45 0.02 -9.13 -4.08
N VAL A 46 -1.00 -8.65 -4.78
CA VAL A 46 -0.95 -8.63 -6.26
C VAL A 46 0.01 -7.50 -6.64
N ALA A 47 1.11 -7.84 -7.29
CA ALA A 47 2.00 -6.85 -7.88
C ALA A 47 1.25 -6.06 -8.97
N VAL A 48 1.62 -4.80 -9.17
CA VAL A 48 1.02 -3.98 -10.24
C VAL A 48 1.19 -4.63 -11.62
N THR A 49 2.29 -5.36 -11.82
CA THR A 49 2.57 -6.13 -13.04
C THR A 49 1.63 -7.32 -13.27
N ASP A 50 0.98 -7.82 -12.22
CA ASP A 50 -0.03 -8.88 -12.34
C ASP A 50 -1.42 -8.33 -12.66
N LEU A 51 -1.61 -7.01 -12.54
CA LEU A 51 -2.79 -6.32 -13.01
C LEU A 51 -2.68 -6.18 -14.53
N GLN A 52 -3.81 -6.26 -15.23
CA GLN A 52 -3.80 -5.90 -16.65
C GLN A 52 -3.59 -4.39 -16.75
N PRO A 53 -2.39 -3.92 -17.19
CA PRO A 53 -2.15 -2.48 -17.35
C PRO A 53 -3.13 -1.91 -18.38
N ASP A 54 -3.47 -0.63 -18.21
CA ASP A 54 -4.32 0.11 -19.14
C ASP A 54 -5.77 -0.42 -19.29
N GLU A 55 -6.22 -1.21 -18.31
CA GLU A 55 -7.62 -1.67 -18.23
C GLU A 55 -8.26 -1.29 -16.89
N LEU A 56 -9.54 -0.85 -16.94
CA LEU A 56 -10.31 -0.58 -15.73
C LEU A 56 -10.73 -1.90 -15.07
N ILE A 57 -10.15 -2.18 -13.91
CA ILE A 57 -10.41 -3.40 -13.15
C ILE A 57 -11.78 -3.30 -12.48
N ALA A 58 -12.64 -4.31 -12.67
CA ALA A 58 -13.92 -4.37 -11.98
C ALA A 58 -13.75 -4.38 -10.45
N ALA A 59 -14.58 -3.65 -9.71
CA ALA A 59 -14.47 -3.51 -8.25
C ALA A 59 -14.42 -4.85 -7.50
N THR A 60 -15.10 -5.89 -8.01
CA THR A 60 -15.11 -7.23 -7.42
C THR A 60 -13.78 -7.98 -7.52
N ASN A 61 -12.94 -7.60 -8.49
CA ASN A 61 -11.65 -8.24 -8.78
C ASN A 61 -10.45 -7.37 -8.35
N ALA A 62 -10.72 -6.11 -8.01
CA ALA A 62 -9.70 -5.13 -7.68
C ALA A 62 -9.00 -5.46 -6.35
N PRO A 63 -7.67 -5.59 -6.33
CA PRO A 63 -6.90 -5.85 -5.12
C PRO A 63 -6.89 -4.62 -4.20
N ALA A 64 -6.75 -4.86 -2.90
CA ALA A 64 -6.52 -3.78 -1.95
C ALA A 64 -5.16 -3.13 -2.19
N ALA A 65 -5.11 -1.80 -2.15
CA ALA A 65 -3.86 -1.06 -2.24
C ALA A 65 -3.05 -1.22 -0.95
N PRO A 66 -1.73 -1.48 -1.03
CA PRO A 66 -0.84 -1.47 0.12
C PRO A 66 -0.74 -0.07 0.74
N GLU A 67 -0.51 0.01 2.06
CA GLU A 67 -0.25 1.28 2.73
C GLU A 67 1.08 1.91 2.30
N PHE A 68 1.18 3.24 2.43
CA PHE A 68 2.43 3.95 2.25
C PHE A 68 3.41 3.59 3.37
N ALA A 69 4.65 3.31 3.02
CA ALA A 69 5.70 3.13 3.99
C ALA A 69 6.04 4.44 4.71
N LYS A 70 6.77 4.35 5.82
CA LYS A 70 7.27 5.53 6.52
C LYS A 70 8.26 6.28 5.62
N GLY A 71 8.06 7.59 5.49
CA GLY A 71 8.91 8.47 4.69
C GLY A 71 8.78 9.92 5.15
N ASN A 72 9.53 10.81 4.51
CA ASN A 72 9.38 12.25 4.73
C ASN A 72 8.25 12.77 3.83
N TRP A 73 7.30 13.45 4.42
CA TRP A 73 6.20 14.07 3.70
C TRP A 73 6.50 15.55 3.38
N ILE A 74 6.05 15.97 2.22
CA ILE A 74 6.16 17.34 1.69
C ILE A 74 4.76 17.74 1.21
N ASN A 75 4.35 18.97 1.45
CA ASN A 75 3.03 19.55 1.15
C ASN A 75 1.87 18.97 2.00
N SER A 76 2.13 18.09 2.95
CA SER A 76 1.14 17.59 3.91
C SER A 76 1.78 16.97 5.14
N ASP A 77 0.99 16.77 6.19
CA ASP A 77 1.29 15.79 7.24
C ASP A 77 1.25 14.37 6.66
N PRO A 78 1.81 13.36 7.38
CA PRO A 78 1.75 11.97 6.96
C PRO A 78 0.32 11.48 6.71
N LEU A 79 0.10 10.85 5.55
CA LEU A 79 -1.18 10.30 5.13
C LEU A 79 -1.14 8.77 5.14
N THR A 80 -2.31 8.17 5.38
CA THR A 80 -2.54 6.73 5.23
C THR A 80 -3.71 6.50 4.27
N LEU A 81 -3.73 5.38 3.57
CA LEU A 81 -4.88 5.03 2.72
C LEU A 81 -6.18 4.89 3.52
N ASN A 82 -6.09 4.50 4.79
CA ASN A 82 -7.26 4.44 5.65
C ASN A 82 -7.90 5.82 5.89
N GLN A 83 -7.08 6.87 6.06
CA GLN A 83 -7.57 8.27 6.16
C GLN A 83 -8.13 8.81 4.84
N LEU A 84 -7.73 8.21 3.71
CA LEU A 84 -8.16 8.60 2.37
C LEU A 84 -9.40 7.83 1.88
N ARG A 85 -10.00 6.96 2.70
CA ARG A 85 -11.27 6.28 2.38
C ARG A 85 -12.36 7.30 2.04
N GLY A 86 -13.17 6.97 1.03
CA GLY A 86 -14.17 7.89 0.48
C GLY A 86 -13.64 8.84 -0.60
N ARG A 87 -12.32 8.86 -0.85
CA ARG A 87 -11.68 9.61 -1.94
C ARG A 87 -11.15 8.66 -3.01
N VAL A 88 -11.11 9.12 -4.24
CA VAL A 88 -10.31 8.50 -5.29
C VAL A 88 -8.87 8.93 -5.08
N VAL A 89 -7.93 7.98 -5.07
CA VAL A 89 -6.51 8.28 -4.84
C VAL A 89 -5.71 7.92 -6.09
N LEU A 90 -4.98 8.90 -6.65
CA LEU A 90 -3.98 8.64 -7.66
C LEU A 90 -2.62 8.58 -6.97
N VAL A 91 -1.91 7.48 -7.12
CA VAL A 91 -0.53 7.30 -6.66
C VAL A 91 0.39 7.37 -7.87
N GLU A 92 1.35 8.29 -7.85
CA GLU A 92 2.37 8.43 -8.88
C GLU A 92 3.74 8.06 -8.29
N PHE A 93 4.35 6.98 -8.79
CA PHE A 93 5.75 6.67 -8.49
C PHE A 93 6.63 7.45 -9.47
N TRP A 94 7.49 8.31 -8.94
CA TRP A 94 8.27 9.25 -9.71
C TRP A 94 9.59 9.61 -9.03
N THR A 95 10.45 10.30 -9.77
CA THR A 95 11.61 11.01 -9.21
C THR A 95 11.91 12.28 -10.00
N PHE A 96 12.55 13.25 -9.37
CA PHE A 96 12.76 14.57 -9.99
C PHE A 96 13.75 14.56 -11.17
N GLY A 97 14.68 13.60 -11.23
CA GLY A 97 15.64 13.45 -12.32
C GLY A 97 15.11 12.69 -13.54
N CYS A 98 14.02 11.95 -13.37
CA CYS A 98 13.44 11.12 -14.42
C CYS A 98 12.79 11.97 -15.54
N TYR A 99 13.25 11.82 -16.77
CA TYR A 99 12.76 12.59 -17.92
C TYR A 99 11.27 12.35 -18.19
N ASN A 100 10.85 11.08 -18.29
CA ASN A 100 9.45 10.72 -18.56
C ASN A 100 8.51 11.15 -17.41
N CYS A 101 9.00 11.12 -16.16
CA CYS A 101 8.22 11.64 -15.03
C CYS A 101 7.95 13.14 -15.19
N ARG A 102 8.97 13.91 -15.59
CA ARG A 102 8.82 15.36 -15.82
C ARG A 102 7.82 15.67 -16.93
N ASN A 103 7.78 14.84 -17.98
CA ASN A 103 6.80 14.96 -19.06
C ASN A 103 5.37 14.61 -18.59
N THR A 104 5.22 13.75 -17.58
CA THR A 104 3.93 13.36 -16.99
C THR A 104 3.38 14.41 -16.04
N LEU A 105 4.24 15.16 -15.34
CA LEU A 105 3.85 16.16 -14.34
C LEU A 105 2.78 17.17 -14.79
N PRO A 106 2.80 17.71 -16.02
CA PRO A 106 1.75 18.64 -16.45
C PRO A 106 0.35 18.05 -16.33
N ALA A 107 0.14 16.80 -16.77
CA ALA A 107 -1.15 16.12 -16.69
C ALA A 107 -1.54 15.86 -15.21
N VAL A 108 -0.62 15.36 -14.39
CA VAL A 108 -0.86 15.09 -12.97
C VAL A 108 -1.26 16.38 -12.22
N LYS A 109 -0.54 17.48 -12.47
CA LYS A 109 -0.87 18.78 -11.85
C LYS A 109 -2.22 19.33 -12.32
N GLU A 110 -2.57 19.10 -13.58
CA GLU A 110 -3.88 19.49 -14.12
C GLU A 110 -5.00 18.70 -13.46
N TRP A 111 -4.87 17.38 -13.32
CA TRP A 111 -5.85 16.56 -12.62
C TRP A 111 -5.99 16.95 -11.16
N ASP A 112 -4.90 17.24 -10.46
CA ASP A 112 -4.94 17.76 -9.09
C ASP A 112 -5.75 19.06 -9.02
N ALA A 113 -5.46 20.04 -9.87
CA ALA A 113 -6.16 21.31 -9.89
C ALA A 113 -7.65 21.18 -10.22
N ARG A 114 -8.00 20.26 -11.14
CA ARG A 114 -9.37 20.08 -11.65
C ARG A 114 -10.26 19.24 -10.73
N TYR A 115 -9.69 18.22 -10.07
CA TYR A 115 -10.47 17.20 -9.38
C TYR A 115 -10.26 17.13 -7.86
N ARG A 116 -9.32 17.86 -7.27
CA ARG A 116 -9.06 17.89 -5.83
C ARG A 116 -10.33 18.16 -5.03
N GLU A 117 -11.06 19.22 -5.38
CA GLU A 117 -12.32 19.62 -4.72
C GLU A 117 -13.49 18.65 -5.05
N ARG A 118 -13.32 17.82 -6.05
CA ARG A 118 -14.30 16.80 -6.45
C ARG A 118 -14.04 15.43 -5.84
N GLY A 119 -13.06 15.31 -4.94
CA GLY A 119 -12.77 14.10 -4.21
C GLY A 119 -11.55 13.30 -4.70
N LEU A 120 -10.75 13.85 -5.64
CA LEU A 120 -9.45 13.26 -5.97
C LEU A 120 -8.41 13.65 -4.90
N MET A 121 -7.56 12.71 -4.53
CA MET A 121 -6.30 12.94 -3.82
C MET A 121 -5.16 12.40 -4.66
N ILE A 122 -4.14 13.22 -4.90
CA ILE A 122 -2.91 12.75 -5.54
C ILE A 122 -1.83 12.61 -4.47
N VAL A 123 -1.08 11.51 -4.52
CA VAL A 123 0.09 11.25 -3.69
C VAL A 123 1.26 10.88 -4.60
N GLY A 124 2.27 11.72 -4.64
CA GLY A 124 3.53 11.40 -5.30
C GLY A 124 4.42 10.58 -4.37
N VAL A 125 4.79 9.38 -4.78
CA VAL A 125 5.80 8.55 -4.09
C VAL A 125 7.14 8.78 -4.80
N HIS A 126 7.99 9.57 -4.16
CA HIS A 126 9.31 9.87 -4.70
C HIS A 126 10.27 8.74 -4.34
N THR A 127 10.56 7.87 -5.30
CA THR A 127 11.51 6.75 -5.15
C THR A 127 12.77 7.08 -5.95
N PRO A 128 13.95 7.19 -5.29
CA PRO A 128 15.16 7.68 -5.94
C PRO A 128 15.74 6.69 -6.95
N GLU A 129 16.23 7.17 -8.10
CA GLU A 129 16.97 6.41 -9.10
C GLU A 129 18.48 6.69 -9.00
N THR A 130 18.85 7.92 -8.63
CA THR A 130 20.23 8.40 -8.57
C THR A 130 20.63 8.83 -7.16
N ALA A 131 21.92 8.88 -6.88
CA ALA A 131 22.46 9.25 -5.55
C ALA A 131 21.96 10.63 -5.05
N SER A 132 21.76 11.60 -5.95
CA SER A 132 21.29 12.94 -5.60
C SER A 132 19.84 12.96 -5.12
N GLU A 133 19.05 11.98 -5.51
CA GLU A 133 17.63 11.87 -5.22
C GLU A 133 17.32 11.27 -3.84
N TYR A 134 18.30 10.63 -3.21
CA TYR A 134 18.19 10.20 -1.80
C TYR A 134 18.17 11.35 -0.80
N SER A 135 18.70 12.54 -1.20
CA SER A 135 18.73 13.71 -0.32
C SER A 135 17.35 14.34 -0.18
N ILE A 136 16.81 14.30 1.04
CA ILE A 136 15.51 14.95 1.34
C ILE A 136 15.54 16.46 1.07
N ASP A 137 16.68 17.13 1.24
CA ASP A 137 16.79 18.56 0.97
C ASP A 137 16.73 18.85 -0.52
N ASN A 138 17.27 17.96 -1.35
CA ASN A 138 17.09 18.05 -2.80
C ASN A 138 15.61 17.86 -3.18
N VAL A 139 14.93 16.84 -2.64
CA VAL A 139 13.51 16.61 -2.91
C VAL A 139 12.67 17.82 -2.47
N ARG A 140 12.93 18.37 -1.27
CA ARG A 140 12.25 19.57 -0.75
C ARG A 140 12.43 20.80 -1.63
N ARG A 141 13.57 20.93 -2.30
CA ARG A 141 13.84 22.03 -3.24
C ARG A 141 13.16 21.79 -4.59
N GLU A 142 13.22 20.55 -5.10
CA GLU A 142 12.71 20.21 -6.43
C GLU A 142 11.17 20.19 -6.49
N VAL A 143 10.49 19.70 -5.45
CA VAL A 143 9.02 19.62 -5.40
C VAL A 143 8.34 20.98 -5.70
N PRO A 144 8.64 22.08 -4.97
CA PRO A 144 8.09 23.39 -5.31
C PRO A 144 8.66 23.95 -6.62
N GLY A 145 9.94 23.67 -6.96
CA GLY A 145 10.56 24.08 -8.22
C GLY A 145 9.85 23.52 -9.45
N LEU A 146 9.30 22.32 -9.34
CA LEU A 146 8.47 21.66 -10.35
C LEU A 146 6.98 22.08 -10.31
N GLY A 147 6.61 22.94 -9.35
CA GLY A 147 5.23 23.41 -9.16
C GLY A 147 4.28 22.36 -8.63
N ILE A 148 4.79 21.32 -7.95
CA ILE A 148 3.99 20.25 -7.33
C ILE A 148 3.36 20.79 -6.04
N LYS A 149 2.03 20.69 -5.92
CA LYS A 149 1.25 21.17 -4.78
C LYS A 149 0.54 20.03 -4.03
N TYR A 150 0.43 18.86 -4.64
CA TYR A 150 -0.12 17.67 -3.99
C TYR A 150 0.90 17.04 -3.01
N PRO A 151 0.43 16.21 -2.05
CA PRO A 151 1.29 15.48 -1.13
C PRO A 151 2.36 14.64 -1.83
N VAL A 152 3.59 14.69 -1.31
CA VAL A 152 4.71 13.86 -1.76
C VAL A 152 5.31 13.16 -0.55
N VAL A 153 5.56 11.86 -0.65
CA VAL A 153 6.28 11.05 0.33
C VAL A 153 7.56 10.50 -0.30
N THR A 154 8.68 10.52 0.44
CA THR A 154 9.92 9.86 0.00
C THR A 154 9.89 8.37 0.33
N ASP A 155 10.37 7.54 -0.59
CA ASP A 155 10.45 6.07 -0.46
C ASP A 155 11.88 5.58 -0.72
N ASN A 156 12.83 6.12 0.07
CA ASN A 156 14.27 5.86 -0.12
C ASN A 156 14.65 4.38 0.07
N ASP A 157 13.86 3.62 0.82
CA ASP A 157 14.07 2.18 1.07
C ASP A 157 13.34 1.29 0.05
N TYR A 158 12.64 1.88 -0.92
CA TYR A 158 11.82 1.17 -1.91
C TYR A 158 10.74 0.28 -1.28
N THR A 159 10.28 0.61 -0.08
CA THR A 159 9.29 -0.23 0.63
C THR A 159 7.91 -0.08 0.02
N THR A 160 7.46 1.15 -0.28
CA THR A 160 6.20 1.40 -1.00
C THR A 160 6.30 0.88 -2.43
N TRP A 161 7.38 1.18 -3.13
CA TRP A 161 7.70 0.68 -4.47
C TRP A 161 7.51 -0.85 -4.58
N LYS A 162 8.17 -1.61 -3.70
CA LYS A 162 8.08 -3.08 -3.67
C LYS A 162 6.69 -3.57 -3.28
N GLY A 163 6.03 -2.89 -2.34
CA GLY A 163 4.68 -3.23 -1.90
C GLY A 163 3.66 -3.13 -3.03
N TYR A 164 3.83 -2.15 -3.92
CA TYR A 164 3.01 -1.96 -5.11
C TYR A 164 3.50 -2.76 -6.33
N GLY A 165 4.62 -3.47 -6.24
CA GLY A 165 5.21 -4.21 -7.35
C GLY A 165 5.63 -3.32 -8.52
N VAL A 166 6.05 -2.09 -8.24
CA VAL A 166 6.49 -1.14 -9.28
C VAL A 166 7.87 -1.54 -9.80
N GLU A 167 8.10 -1.39 -11.10
CA GLU A 167 9.34 -1.79 -11.77
C GLU A 167 9.96 -0.65 -12.62
N ALA A 168 9.19 0.43 -12.90
CA ALA A 168 9.67 1.53 -13.74
C ALA A 168 9.07 2.89 -13.34
N TRP A 169 9.73 3.96 -13.72
CA TRP A 169 9.27 5.35 -13.60
C TRP A 169 8.84 5.93 -14.95
N PRO A 170 7.76 6.73 -14.97
CA PRO A 170 6.75 6.84 -13.96
C PRO A 170 5.84 5.61 -13.93
N THR A 171 5.21 5.33 -12.80
CA THR A 171 4.08 4.40 -12.72
C THR A 171 2.92 5.12 -12.02
N ILE A 172 1.74 5.08 -12.62
CA ILE A 172 0.52 5.66 -12.08
C ILE A 172 -0.46 4.54 -11.70
N LEU A 173 -1.05 4.64 -10.50
CA LEU A 173 -2.16 3.81 -10.09
C LEU A 173 -3.34 4.69 -9.68
N VAL A 174 -4.57 4.24 -9.98
CA VAL A 174 -5.78 4.89 -9.50
C VAL A 174 -6.54 3.93 -8.59
N ILE A 175 -6.80 4.39 -7.37
CA ILE A 175 -7.39 3.64 -6.26
C ILE A 175 -8.79 4.19 -6.03
N ASP A 176 -9.78 3.32 -5.87
CA ASP A 176 -11.17 3.69 -5.63
C ASP A 176 -11.42 4.18 -4.19
N LYS A 177 -12.64 4.68 -3.91
CA LYS A 177 -13.08 5.17 -2.60
C LYS A 177 -13.03 4.08 -1.51
N HIS A 178 -12.95 2.80 -1.90
CA HIS A 178 -12.80 1.65 -1.02
C HIS A 178 -11.34 1.20 -0.84
N GLY A 179 -10.38 1.94 -1.42
CA GLY A 179 -8.94 1.65 -1.32
C GLY A 179 -8.50 0.44 -2.12
N ARG A 180 -9.12 0.19 -3.28
CA ARG A 180 -8.75 -0.88 -4.20
C ARG A 180 -8.14 -0.29 -5.46
N ILE A 181 -7.10 -0.94 -5.98
CA ILE A 181 -6.44 -0.53 -7.23
C ILE A 181 -7.36 -0.87 -8.39
N ARG A 182 -7.81 0.17 -9.11
CA ARG A 182 -8.75 0.01 -10.24
C ARG A 182 -8.11 0.26 -11.61
N TRP A 183 -6.92 0.86 -11.63
CA TRP A 183 -6.18 1.19 -12.82
C TRP A 183 -4.70 1.22 -12.53
N SER A 184 -3.87 0.85 -13.53
CA SER A 184 -2.44 1.06 -13.51
C SER A 184 -1.94 1.39 -14.91
N HIS A 185 -0.92 2.25 -14.98
CA HIS A 185 -0.18 2.56 -16.20
C HIS A 185 1.31 2.69 -15.88
N VAL A 186 2.16 2.09 -16.71
CA VAL A 186 3.61 2.13 -16.59
C VAL A 186 4.19 2.94 -17.76
N GLY A 187 5.02 3.92 -17.44
CA GLY A 187 5.64 4.81 -18.42
C GLY A 187 4.88 6.11 -18.63
N GLU A 188 5.36 6.91 -19.59
CA GLU A 188 4.73 8.15 -20.02
C GLU A 188 3.55 7.86 -20.97
N GLY A 189 2.46 8.66 -20.86
CA GLY A 189 1.32 8.55 -21.78
C GLY A 189 0.00 8.17 -21.10
N LYS A 190 -0.96 7.68 -21.88
CA LYS A 190 -2.29 7.25 -21.42
C LYS A 190 -3.05 8.30 -20.59
N TYR A 191 -2.85 9.58 -20.90
CA TYR A 191 -3.41 10.68 -20.11
C TYR A 191 -4.92 10.74 -20.20
N ASP A 192 -5.50 10.58 -21.39
CA ASP A 192 -6.95 10.64 -21.62
C ASP A 192 -7.64 9.43 -20.97
N GLU A 193 -7.04 8.24 -21.09
CA GLU A 193 -7.55 7.01 -20.48
C GLU A 193 -7.49 7.11 -18.93
N THR A 194 -6.37 7.57 -18.37
CA THR A 194 -6.21 7.78 -16.92
C THR A 194 -7.23 8.81 -16.41
N GLU A 195 -7.42 9.91 -17.11
CA GLU A 195 -8.43 10.91 -16.75
C GLU A 195 -9.86 10.36 -16.82
N SER A 196 -10.14 9.54 -17.82
CA SER A 196 -11.44 8.86 -17.95
C SER A 196 -11.72 7.94 -16.75
N VAL A 197 -10.72 7.18 -16.30
CA VAL A 197 -10.80 6.36 -15.09
C VAL A 197 -11.03 7.22 -13.85
N ILE A 198 -10.28 8.31 -13.66
CA ILE A 198 -10.49 9.25 -12.56
C ILE A 198 -11.95 9.72 -12.52
N LYS A 199 -12.49 10.17 -13.66
CA LYS A 199 -13.88 10.62 -13.76
C LYS A 199 -14.88 9.52 -13.40
N THR A 200 -14.67 8.31 -13.89
CA THR A 200 -15.51 7.15 -13.61
C THR A 200 -15.55 6.83 -12.11
N LEU A 201 -14.39 6.75 -11.46
CA LEU A 201 -14.30 6.43 -10.03
C LEU A 201 -14.80 7.57 -9.13
N LEU A 202 -14.70 8.83 -9.56
CA LEU A 202 -15.28 9.96 -8.84
C LEU A 202 -16.81 9.91 -8.86
N ALA A 203 -17.42 9.34 -9.92
CA ALA A 203 -18.86 9.20 -10.07
C ALA A 203 -19.46 7.99 -9.35
N GLU A 204 -18.64 6.96 -9.02
CA GLU A 204 -19.04 5.83 -8.16
C GLU A 204 -19.30 6.30 -6.71
#